data_d708316878d6797dbf8cd7172c6f2392
#
_entry.id   d708316878d6797dbf8cd7172c6f2392
#
_cell.length_a   1.000
_cell.length_b   1.000
_cell.length_c   1.000
_cell.angle_alpha   90.00
_cell.angle_beta   90.00
_cell.angle_gamma   90.00
#
_symmetry.space_group_name_H-M   'P 1'
#
loop_
_entity.id
_entity.type
_entity.pdbx_description
1 polymer ?
#
loop_
_entity_poly.entity_id
_entity_poly.type
_entity_poly.pdbx_seq_one_letter_code
_entity_poly.pdbx_strand_id
1 'polypeptide(L)'
;AQIVERVGNQELVEILNTTPSVYATKSGGGFGDSGITLRGFESRNVAVMVNGMPVNDMEGGTVYMSNWTGLADVTSTIQIQRGLGSSKLAIASVGGTMNFLTRSADMKKGGVFRLGIGNDNYFKTSIAYNTGKSQKGWSSSFLLGRQAGSTYVENTNYEAYTYYFALGYQPSAKHNLQFMITSAPQW
;
A
#
# COMPACT_ATOMS: atom_id res chain seq x y z
N ALA A 1 -2.25 7.63 -9.72
CA ALA A 1 -3.21 8.48 -8.98
C ALA A 1 -4.65 8.24 -9.44
N GLN A 2 -4.95 8.31 -10.73
CA GLN A 2 -6.32 8.15 -11.25
C GLN A 2 -6.93 6.74 -11.00
N ILE A 3 -6.12 5.70 -10.95
CA ILE A 3 -6.59 4.33 -10.68
C ILE A 3 -7.04 4.21 -9.22
N VAL A 4 -6.25 4.73 -8.30
CA VAL A 4 -6.58 4.70 -6.85
C VAL A 4 -7.85 5.51 -6.55
N GLU A 5 -8.08 6.62 -7.24
CA GLU A 5 -9.31 7.41 -7.07
C GLU A 5 -10.56 6.69 -7.59
N ARG A 6 -10.43 5.92 -8.69
CA ARG A 6 -11.57 5.18 -9.28
C ARG A 6 -11.96 3.94 -8.47
N VAL A 7 -11.03 3.38 -7.72
CA VAL A 7 -11.18 2.10 -7.01
C VAL A 7 -11.21 2.31 -5.49
N GLY A 8 -11.56 3.49 -5.04
CA GLY A 8 -11.37 4.02 -3.69
C GLY A 8 -11.82 3.18 -2.49
N ASN A 9 -12.68 2.19 -2.68
CA ASN A 9 -13.09 1.24 -1.63
C ASN A 9 -12.44 -0.14 -1.78
N GLN A 10 -11.68 -0.38 -2.85
CA GLN A 10 -11.01 -1.65 -3.07
C GLN A 10 -9.69 -1.70 -2.32
N GLU A 11 -9.30 -2.90 -1.97
CA GLU A 11 -7.99 -3.13 -1.36
C GLU A 11 -6.87 -2.99 -2.41
N LEU A 12 -5.64 -2.74 -1.93
CA LEU A 12 -4.47 -2.60 -2.78
C LEU A 12 -4.30 -3.76 -3.77
N VAL A 13 -4.63 -4.96 -3.33
CA VAL A 13 -4.56 -6.19 -4.13
C VAL A 13 -5.49 -6.15 -5.34
N GLU A 14 -6.70 -5.66 -5.16
CA GLU A 14 -7.68 -5.54 -6.25
C GLU A 14 -7.24 -4.48 -7.27
N ILE A 15 -6.66 -3.39 -6.79
CA ILE A 15 -6.10 -2.34 -7.64
C ILE A 15 -4.98 -2.90 -8.52
N LEU A 16 -4.16 -3.78 -7.98
CA LEU A 16 -3.05 -4.40 -8.71
C LEU A 16 -3.51 -5.26 -9.89
N ASN A 17 -4.68 -5.90 -9.81
CA ASN A 17 -5.25 -6.68 -10.91
C ASN A 17 -5.57 -5.85 -12.16
N THR A 18 -5.63 -4.53 -12.05
CA THR A 18 -5.77 -3.65 -13.22
C THR A 18 -4.47 -3.50 -14.02
N THR A 19 -3.36 -4.01 -13.48
CA THR A 19 -2.04 -3.90 -14.11
C THR A 19 -1.71 -5.16 -14.91
N PRO A 20 -1.37 -5.05 -16.19
CA PRO A 20 -1.01 -6.20 -17.01
C PRO A 20 0.12 -7.04 -16.39
N SER A 21 -0.02 -8.36 -16.41
CA SER A 21 0.92 -9.34 -15.86
C SER A 21 1.00 -9.40 -14.33
N VAL A 22 0.17 -8.66 -13.61
CA VAL A 22 -0.04 -8.83 -12.17
C VAL A 22 -1.32 -9.60 -11.97
N TYR A 23 -1.24 -10.61 -11.12
CA TYR A 23 -2.41 -11.35 -10.65
C TYR A 23 -2.38 -11.39 -9.13
N ALA A 24 -3.43 -10.88 -8.53
CA ALA A 24 -3.53 -10.78 -7.10
C ALA A 24 -4.85 -11.39 -6.63
N THR A 25 -4.78 -12.27 -5.65
CA THR A 25 -5.92 -12.99 -5.07
C THR A 25 -6.04 -12.71 -3.61
N LYS A 26 -7.27 -12.51 -3.13
CA LYS A 26 -7.54 -12.50 -1.70
C LYS A 26 -7.49 -13.93 -1.18
N SER A 27 -6.81 -14.11 -0.07
CA SER A 27 -6.79 -15.35 0.73
C SER A 27 -7.70 -15.18 1.95
N GLY A 28 -7.88 -16.22 2.73
CA GLY A 28 -8.51 -16.12 4.06
C GLY A 28 -9.95 -15.65 4.10
N GLY A 29 -10.72 -15.88 3.02
CA GLY A 29 -12.15 -15.53 3.03
C GLY A 29 -12.46 -14.09 2.64
N GLY A 30 -11.51 -13.35 2.07
CA GLY A 30 -11.74 -12.02 1.51
C GLY A 30 -11.09 -10.87 2.26
N PHE A 31 -10.57 -11.10 3.46
CA PHE A 31 -9.75 -10.16 4.21
C PHE A 31 -8.45 -10.84 4.66
N GLY A 32 -7.39 -10.07 4.83
CA GLY A 32 -6.10 -10.53 5.31
C GLY A 32 -5.08 -10.73 4.21
N ASP A 33 -4.36 -11.85 4.29
CA ASP A 33 -3.28 -12.11 3.35
C ASP A 33 -3.78 -12.34 1.94
N SER A 34 -2.96 -11.94 1.01
CA SER A 34 -3.25 -12.00 -0.42
C SER A 34 -2.05 -12.56 -1.16
N GLY A 35 -2.30 -13.45 -2.11
CA GLY A 35 -1.29 -13.87 -3.04
C GLY A 35 -1.09 -12.83 -4.14
N ILE A 36 0.16 -12.44 -4.36
CA ILE A 36 0.52 -11.58 -5.50
C ILE A 36 1.50 -12.35 -6.39
N THR A 37 1.20 -12.41 -7.66
CA THR A 37 2.13 -12.93 -8.66
C THR A 37 2.40 -11.88 -9.72
N LEU A 38 3.65 -11.83 -10.19
CA LEU A 38 4.06 -10.99 -11.30
C LEU A 38 4.64 -11.89 -12.39
N ARG A 39 3.99 -11.95 -13.55
CA ARG A 39 4.35 -12.86 -14.66
C ARG A 39 4.39 -14.35 -14.24
N GLY A 40 3.54 -14.76 -13.31
CA GLY A 40 3.53 -16.11 -12.75
C GLY A 40 4.54 -16.36 -11.62
N PHE A 41 5.44 -15.41 -11.33
CA PHE A 41 6.34 -15.52 -10.17
C PHE A 41 5.63 -15.08 -8.89
N GLU A 42 5.70 -15.91 -7.86
CA GLU A 42 5.15 -15.60 -6.53
C GLU A 42 5.90 -14.44 -5.86
N SER A 43 5.27 -13.83 -4.86
CA SER A 43 5.80 -12.64 -4.15
C SER A 43 7.22 -12.83 -3.60
N ARG A 44 7.61 -14.06 -3.23
CA ARG A 44 8.98 -14.38 -2.78
C ARG A 44 10.06 -14.15 -3.86
N ASN A 45 9.67 -14.16 -5.13
CA ASN A 45 10.56 -13.94 -6.28
C ASN A 45 10.37 -12.53 -6.88
N VAL A 46 9.62 -11.68 -6.22
CA VAL A 46 9.33 -10.30 -6.63
C VAL A 46 9.77 -9.37 -5.51
N ALA A 47 10.61 -8.39 -5.81
CA ALA A 47 10.96 -7.37 -4.84
C ALA A 47 9.79 -6.41 -4.64
N VAL A 48 9.16 -6.45 -3.49
CA VAL A 48 8.10 -5.51 -3.12
C VAL A 48 8.68 -4.45 -2.18
N MET A 49 8.41 -3.20 -2.48
CA MET A 49 9.00 -2.06 -1.76
C MET A 49 7.97 -1.01 -1.41
N VAL A 50 8.21 -0.31 -0.33
CA VAL A 50 7.55 0.95 0.02
C VAL A 50 8.60 2.05 0.06
N ASN A 51 8.46 3.06 -0.78
CA ASN A 51 9.43 4.15 -0.94
C ASN A 51 10.89 3.68 -1.19
N GLY A 52 11.04 2.55 -1.91
CA GLY A 52 12.34 1.95 -2.20
C GLY A 52 12.90 1.06 -1.08
N MET A 53 12.21 0.92 0.05
CA MET A 53 12.59 0.00 1.12
C MET A 53 11.89 -1.35 0.92
N PRO A 54 12.63 -2.48 0.89
CA PRO A 54 12.04 -3.81 0.77
C PRO A 54 11.12 -4.13 1.95
N VAL A 55 9.98 -4.75 1.65
CA VAL A 55 8.99 -5.18 2.65
C VAL A 55 8.73 -6.68 2.61
N ASN A 56 9.46 -7.41 1.78
CA ASN A 56 9.47 -8.86 1.81
C ASN A 56 10.00 -9.32 3.17
N ASP A 57 9.35 -10.31 3.74
CA ASP A 57 9.82 -10.89 5.00
C ASP A 57 11.20 -11.54 4.83
N MET A 58 12.01 -11.50 5.87
CA MET A 58 13.40 -11.93 5.79
C MET A 58 13.56 -13.46 5.85
N GLU A 59 12.56 -14.18 6.28
CA GLU A 59 12.59 -15.63 6.42
C GLU A 59 12.16 -16.33 5.13
N GLY A 60 10.94 -16.04 4.65
CA GLY A 60 10.34 -16.69 3.48
C GLY A 60 10.35 -15.86 2.20
N GLY A 61 10.73 -14.59 2.28
CA GLY A 61 10.68 -13.65 1.16
C GLY A 61 9.26 -13.25 0.75
N THR A 62 8.24 -13.70 1.47
CA THR A 62 6.84 -13.44 1.16
C THR A 62 6.43 -12.04 1.63
N VAL A 63 5.43 -11.46 1.00
CA VAL A 63 4.83 -10.21 1.46
C VAL A 63 3.44 -10.50 2.02
N TYR A 64 3.25 -10.20 3.29
CA TYR A 64 1.96 -10.30 3.97
C TYR A 64 1.22 -8.98 3.80
N MET A 65 0.27 -8.95 2.86
CA MET A 65 -0.45 -7.72 2.52
C MET A 65 -1.37 -7.23 3.63
N SER A 66 -1.76 -8.10 4.55
CA SER A 66 -2.50 -7.73 5.76
C SER A 66 -1.77 -6.72 6.63
N ASN A 67 -0.43 -6.79 6.68
CA ASN A 67 0.40 -5.82 7.41
C ASN A 67 0.42 -4.42 6.78
N TRP A 68 -0.12 -4.28 5.56
CA TRP A 68 -0.13 -3.06 4.77
C TRP A 68 -1.54 -2.56 4.47
N THR A 69 -2.51 -2.92 5.30
CA THR A 69 -3.89 -2.43 5.20
C THR A 69 -3.90 -0.90 5.15
N GLY A 70 -4.65 -0.34 4.20
CA GLY A 70 -4.69 1.12 3.98
C GLY A 70 -3.52 1.71 3.19
N LEU A 71 -2.50 0.92 2.81
CA LEU A 71 -1.40 1.42 1.98
C LEU A 71 -1.91 2.03 0.66
N ALA A 72 -3.00 1.50 0.10
CA ALA A 72 -3.66 2.06 -1.09
C ALA A 72 -4.08 3.52 -0.90
N ASP A 73 -4.55 3.88 0.30
CA ASP A 73 -5.08 5.21 0.59
C ASP A 73 -4.00 6.30 0.65
N VAL A 74 -2.75 5.91 0.90
CA VAL A 74 -1.59 6.82 0.97
C VAL A 74 -0.62 6.65 -0.20
N THR A 75 -0.86 5.70 -1.09
CA THR A 75 -0.01 5.48 -2.25
C THR A 75 -0.31 6.50 -3.34
N SER A 76 0.69 7.27 -3.72
CA SER A 76 0.60 8.22 -4.84
C SER A 76 0.84 7.56 -6.19
N THR A 77 1.72 6.57 -6.23
CA THR A 77 2.15 5.90 -7.47
C THR A 77 2.61 4.48 -7.16
N ILE A 78 2.25 3.55 -8.03
CA ILE A 78 2.78 2.19 -8.02
C ILE A 78 3.68 2.04 -9.25
N GLN A 79 4.95 1.73 -9.02
CA GLN A 79 5.93 1.45 -10.06
C GLN A 79 6.11 -0.05 -10.17
N ILE A 80 5.89 -0.62 -11.35
CA ILE A 80 6.06 -2.06 -11.60
C ILE A 80 7.06 -2.24 -12.72
N GLN A 81 8.17 -2.89 -12.40
CA GLN A 81 9.18 -3.30 -13.35
C GLN A 81 9.11 -4.81 -13.52
N ARG A 82 8.95 -5.24 -14.77
CA ARG A 82 8.78 -6.65 -15.13
C ARG A 82 10.13 -7.25 -15.53
N GLY A 83 10.44 -8.42 -14.96
CA GLY A 83 11.66 -9.18 -15.27
C GLY A 83 12.91 -8.64 -14.57
N LEU A 84 14.04 -9.20 -14.95
CA LEU A 84 15.35 -8.82 -14.44
C LEU A 84 15.67 -7.39 -14.88
N GLY A 85 15.33 -6.42 -14.08
CA GLY A 85 15.83 -5.07 -14.22
C GLY A 85 17.17 -4.92 -13.52
N SER A 86 17.94 -3.87 -13.83
CA SER A 86 19.10 -3.48 -13.04
C SER A 86 18.65 -2.96 -11.66
N SER A 87 18.11 -3.86 -10.85
CA SER A 87 17.74 -3.52 -9.49
C SER A 87 19.02 -3.42 -8.68
N LYS A 88 19.28 -2.26 -8.13
CA LYS A 88 20.36 -2.05 -7.15
C LYS A 88 20.01 -2.69 -5.79
N LEU A 89 19.00 -3.52 -5.74
CA LEU A 89 18.44 -4.09 -4.52
C LEU A 89 19.03 -5.45 -4.24
N ALA A 90 19.35 -5.69 -2.98
CA ALA A 90 19.96 -6.93 -2.50
C ALA A 90 18.96 -8.10 -2.34
N ILE A 91 17.74 -7.99 -2.85
CA ILE A 91 16.72 -9.05 -2.74
C ILE A 91 16.45 -9.72 -4.07
N ALA A 92 16.10 -11.01 -4.02
CA ALA A 92 15.75 -11.78 -5.21
C ALA A 92 14.54 -11.14 -5.91
N SER A 93 14.70 -10.82 -7.20
CA SER A 93 13.68 -10.15 -7.99
C SER A 93 13.57 -10.68 -9.41
N VAL A 94 13.66 -12.01 -9.55
CA VAL A 94 13.60 -12.69 -10.87
C VAL A 94 12.28 -12.37 -11.59
N GLY A 95 11.18 -12.28 -10.86
CA GLY A 95 9.87 -11.91 -11.39
C GLY A 95 9.75 -10.44 -11.75
N GLY A 96 10.51 -9.58 -11.07
CA GLY A 96 10.47 -8.13 -11.20
C GLY A 96 10.38 -7.38 -9.88
N THR A 97 10.06 -6.09 -9.95
CA THR A 97 9.94 -5.23 -8.76
C THR A 97 8.62 -4.48 -8.75
N MET A 98 8.04 -4.30 -7.56
CA MET A 98 6.90 -3.43 -7.29
C MET A 98 7.30 -2.42 -6.23
N ASN A 99 7.09 -1.14 -6.47
CA ASN A 99 7.43 -0.09 -5.52
C ASN A 99 6.23 0.84 -5.31
N PHE A 100 5.76 0.89 -4.09
CA PHE A 100 4.66 1.75 -3.65
C PHE A 100 5.24 3.07 -3.15
N LEU A 101 4.93 4.16 -3.83
CA LEU A 101 5.40 5.48 -3.46
C LEU A 101 4.33 6.20 -2.62
N THR A 102 4.68 6.50 -1.38
CA THR A 102 3.81 7.16 -0.39
C THR A 102 4.41 8.50 0.08
N ARG A 103 5.33 9.08 -0.69
CA ARG A 103 6.09 10.26 -0.28
C ARG A 103 5.20 11.47 -0.10
N SER A 104 5.21 12.05 1.08
CA SER A 104 4.42 13.23 1.43
C SER A 104 4.75 14.46 0.59
N ALA A 105 6.01 14.60 0.15
CA ALA A 105 6.46 15.72 -0.67
C ALA A 105 5.87 15.73 -2.09
N ASP A 106 5.47 14.56 -2.59
CA ASP A 106 4.89 14.41 -3.94
C ASP A 106 3.36 14.55 -3.94
N MET A 107 2.75 14.65 -2.76
CA MET A 107 1.31 14.74 -2.62
C MET A 107 0.83 16.18 -2.70
N LYS A 108 -0.26 16.40 -3.42
CA LYS A 108 -0.91 17.72 -3.42
C LYS A 108 -1.59 17.97 -2.09
N LYS A 109 -1.62 19.26 -1.67
CA LYS A 109 -2.38 19.66 -0.49
C LYS A 109 -3.85 19.29 -0.64
N GLY A 110 -4.41 18.61 0.35
CA GLY A 110 -5.81 18.22 0.36
C GLY A 110 -6.10 17.11 1.34
N GLY A 111 -7.36 16.89 1.61
CA GLY A 111 -7.84 15.78 2.43
C GLY A 111 -8.84 14.93 1.67
N VAL A 112 -8.94 13.68 2.08
CA VAL A 112 -9.92 12.74 1.56
C VAL A 112 -10.55 12.04 2.75
N PHE A 113 -11.87 12.03 2.77
CA PHE A 113 -12.66 11.18 3.66
C PHE A 113 -13.31 10.09 2.81
N ARG A 114 -13.21 8.85 3.24
CA ARG A 114 -13.84 7.71 2.59
C ARG A 114 -14.77 7.00 3.57
N LEU A 115 -15.91 6.62 3.06
CA LEU A 115 -16.88 5.77 3.73
C LEU A 115 -17.28 4.68 2.75
N GLY A 116 -17.15 3.42 3.15
CA GLY A 116 -17.55 2.25 2.38
C GLY A 116 -18.43 1.34 3.21
N ILE A 117 -19.51 0.87 2.61
CA ILE A 117 -20.38 -0.17 3.14
C ILE A 117 -20.59 -1.22 2.06
N GLY A 118 -20.75 -2.46 2.45
CA GLY A 118 -20.92 -3.56 1.49
C GLY A 118 -21.61 -4.77 2.12
N ASN A 119 -21.59 -5.86 1.39
CA ASN A 119 -22.10 -7.15 1.87
C ASN A 119 -21.26 -7.65 3.05
N ASP A 120 -21.76 -8.66 3.76
CA ASP A 120 -21.07 -9.34 4.86
C ASP A 120 -20.62 -8.35 5.97
N ASN A 121 -21.49 -7.40 6.30
CA ASN A 121 -21.25 -6.35 7.30
C ASN A 121 -19.99 -5.51 7.00
N TYR A 122 -19.54 -5.48 5.75
CA TYR A 122 -18.39 -4.67 5.37
C TYR A 122 -18.61 -3.19 5.68
N PHE A 123 -17.70 -2.64 6.47
CA PHE A 123 -17.65 -1.23 6.81
C PHE A 123 -16.22 -0.74 6.74
N LYS A 124 -15.98 0.33 5.99
CA LYS A 124 -14.69 1.00 5.92
C LYS A 124 -14.88 2.49 6.12
N THR A 125 -14.07 3.07 6.98
CA THR A 125 -13.96 4.53 7.11
C THR A 125 -12.49 4.91 7.16
N SER A 126 -12.12 5.97 6.47
CA SER A 126 -10.77 6.52 6.53
C SER A 126 -10.76 8.02 6.30
N ILE A 127 -9.82 8.68 6.96
CA ILE A 127 -9.51 10.09 6.76
C ILE A 127 -8.02 10.24 6.47
N ALA A 128 -7.69 10.87 5.37
CA ALA A 128 -6.32 11.18 4.99
C ALA A 128 -6.19 12.68 4.73
N TYR A 129 -5.05 13.25 5.10
CA TYR A 129 -4.75 14.65 4.80
C TYR A 129 -3.28 14.82 4.47
N ASN A 130 -3.01 15.64 3.45
CA ASN A 130 -1.68 16.00 2.99
C ASN A 130 -1.52 17.51 3.04
N THR A 131 -0.46 17.99 3.65
CA THR A 131 -0.19 19.44 3.68
C THR A 131 0.32 19.97 2.35
N GLY A 132 0.82 19.07 1.48
CA GLY A 132 1.63 19.45 0.34
C GLY A 132 2.99 20.00 0.79
N LYS A 133 3.84 20.29 -0.18
CA LYS A 133 5.18 20.87 0.08
C LYS A 133 5.06 22.35 0.36
N SER A 134 5.57 22.80 1.50
CA SER A 134 5.67 24.22 1.86
C SER A 134 6.84 24.89 1.15
N GLN A 135 6.86 26.25 1.15
CA GLN A 135 7.98 27.04 0.60
C GLN A 135 9.32 26.74 1.31
N LYS A 136 9.28 26.34 2.58
CA LYS A 136 10.46 25.96 3.37
C LYS A 136 10.87 24.49 3.17
N GLY A 137 10.23 23.77 2.24
CA GLY A 137 10.55 22.39 1.91
C GLY A 137 9.93 21.34 2.82
N TRP A 138 9.08 21.69 3.78
CA TRP A 138 8.38 20.76 4.65
C TRP A 138 7.09 20.24 4.02
N SER A 139 6.81 18.98 4.26
CA SER A 139 5.53 18.34 3.90
C SER A 139 5.16 17.30 4.94
N SER A 140 3.87 17.08 5.14
CA SER A 140 3.38 15.99 5.98
C SER A 140 2.14 15.34 5.40
N SER A 141 1.95 14.07 5.74
CA SER A 141 0.77 13.29 5.38
C SER A 141 0.35 12.45 6.57
N PHE A 142 -0.93 12.31 6.79
CA PHE A 142 -1.45 11.34 7.75
C PHE A 142 -2.68 10.63 7.20
N LEU A 143 -2.90 9.41 7.69
CA LEU A 143 -4.10 8.61 7.46
C LEU A 143 -4.49 7.93 8.76
N LEU A 144 -5.79 7.95 9.03
CA LEU A 144 -6.44 7.13 10.04
C LEU A 144 -7.54 6.35 9.35
N GLY A 145 -7.60 5.04 9.57
CA GLY A 145 -8.60 4.18 8.96
C GLY A 145 -9.08 3.08 9.90
N ARG A 146 -10.31 2.66 9.67
CA ARG A 146 -10.91 1.46 10.28
C ARG A 146 -11.64 0.70 9.20
N GLN A 147 -11.47 -0.62 9.22
CA GLN A 147 -12.18 -1.55 8.34
C GLN A 147 -12.66 -2.72 9.17
N ALA A 148 -13.90 -3.12 8.99
CA ALA A 148 -14.49 -4.27 9.67
C ALA A 148 -15.42 -5.00 8.72
N GLY A 149 -15.70 -6.27 9.00
CA GLY A 149 -16.63 -7.07 8.23
C GLY A 149 -16.63 -8.53 8.65
N SER A 150 -17.40 -9.32 7.94
CA SER A 150 -17.38 -10.78 8.03
C SER A 150 -16.80 -11.35 6.75
N THR A 151 -16.15 -12.52 6.83
CA THR A 151 -15.73 -13.22 5.61
C THR A 151 -16.87 -14.12 5.13
N TYR A 152 -16.72 -14.80 4.01
CA TYR A 152 -17.74 -15.73 3.49
C TYR A 152 -17.88 -16.99 4.36
N VAL A 153 -16.94 -17.23 5.26
CA VAL A 153 -17.02 -18.32 6.25
C VAL A 153 -17.77 -17.83 7.47
N GLU A 154 -18.78 -18.59 7.92
CA GLU A 154 -19.57 -18.25 9.09
C GLU A 154 -18.70 -18.09 10.35
N ASN A 155 -19.02 -17.08 11.18
CA ASN A 155 -18.33 -16.74 12.42
C ASN A 155 -16.88 -16.26 12.26
N THR A 156 -16.47 -15.85 11.06
CA THR A 156 -15.18 -15.23 10.83
C THR A 156 -15.35 -13.73 10.61
N ASN A 157 -15.31 -12.98 11.69
CA ASN A 157 -15.31 -11.53 11.65
C ASN A 157 -13.88 -11.00 11.68
N TYR A 158 -13.68 -9.83 11.10
CA TYR A 158 -12.40 -9.14 11.17
C TYR A 158 -12.60 -7.67 11.50
N GLU A 159 -11.62 -7.11 12.16
CA GLU A 159 -11.49 -5.68 12.38
C GLU A 159 -10.03 -5.28 12.23
N ALA A 160 -9.79 -4.22 11.45
CA ALA A 160 -8.46 -3.71 11.19
C ALA A 160 -8.44 -2.18 11.30
N TYR A 161 -7.37 -1.66 11.87
CA TYR A 161 -7.09 -0.23 11.90
C TYR A 161 -5.86 0.08 11.08
N THR A 162 -5.82 1.30 10.56
CA THR A 162 -4.65 1.79 9.82
C THR A 162 -4.25 3.13 10.39
N TYR A 163 -2.99 3.24 10.75
CA TYR A 163 -2.35 4.47 11.18
C TYR A 163 -1.16 4.72 10.26
N TYR A 164 -1.11 5.90 9.68
CA TYR A 164 0.01 6.31 8.84
C TYR A 164 0.34 7.76 9.10
N PHE A 165 1.62 8.04 9.28
CA PHE A 165 2.16 9.39 9.36
C PHE A 165 3.47 9.47 8.59
N ALA A 166 3.61 10.49 7.76
CA ALA A 166 4.85 10.79 7.05
C ALA A 166 5.20 12.26 7.20
N LEU A 167 6.48 12.52 7.43
CA LEU A 167 7.07 13.85 7.46
C LEU A 167 8.19 13.92 6.43
N GLY A 168 8.12 14.86 5.52
CA GLY A 168 9.12 15.09 4.50
C GLY A 168 9.79 16.46 4.68
N TYR A 169 11.09 16.50 4.48
CA TYR A 169 11.87 17.74 4.44
C TYR A 169 12.80 17.76 3.23
N GLN A 170 12.56 18.66 2.31
CA GLN A 170 13.33 18.82 1.10
C GLN A 170 13.90 20.23 1.01
N PRO A 171 15.07 20.50 1.66
CA PRO A 171 15.70 21.81 1.68
C PRO A 171 16.25 22.24 0.30
N SER A 172 16.56 21.29 -0.57
CA SER A 172 17.07 21.54 -1.91
C SER A 172 16.63 20.44 -2.89
N ALA A 173 16.88 20.66 -4.18
CA ALA A 173 16.61 19.62 -5.20
C ALA A 173 17.46 18.33 -5.04
N LYS A 174 18.60 18.44 -4.32
CA LYS A 174 19.52 17.30 -4.13
C LYS A 174 19.27 16.51 -2.85
N HIS A 175 18.58 17.08 -1.86
CA HIS A 175 18.37 16.46 -0.56
C HIS A 175 16.88 16.29 -0.28
N ASN A 176 16.48 15.06 -0.02
CA ASN A 176 15.13 14.71 0.40
C ASN A 176 15.23 13.76 1.61
N LEU A 177 14.76 14.25 2.75
CA LEU A 177 14.67 13.48 3.99
C LEU A 177 13.21 13.12 4.21
N GLN A 178 12.93 11.87 4.51
CA GLN A 178 11.58 11.41 4.79
C GLN A 178 11.59 10.49 6.02
N PHE A 179 10.69 10.79 6.93
CA PHE A 179 10.34 9.94 8.04
C PHE A 179 8.93 9.39 7.79
N MET A 180 8.73 8.10 8.03
CA MET A 180 7.44 7.45 7.88
C MET A 180 7.25 6.46 9.02
N ILE A 181 6.05 6.46 9.59
CA ILE A 181 5.59 5.44 10.52
C ILE A 181 4.24 4.93 10.04
N THR A 182 4.07 3.63 10.07
CA THR A 182 2.81 2.97 9.71
C THR A 182 2.53 1.83 10.67
N SER A 183 1.27 1.58 10.92
CA SER A 183 0.79 0.46 11.74
C SER A 183 -0.55 0.00 11.20
N ALA A 184 -0.77 -1.31 11.20
CA ALA A 184 -2.01 -1.96 10.75
C ALA A 184 -2.43 -3.05 11.75
N PRO A 185 -2.81 -2.69 13.00
CA PRO A 185 -3.32 -3.66 13.95
C PRO A 185 -4.64 -4.27 13.45
N GLN A 186 -4.77 -5.58 13.65
CA GLN A 186 -5.91 -6.36 13.17
C GLN A 186 -6.19 -7.54 14.12
N TRP A 187 -7.43 -7.99 14.18
CA TRP A 187 -7.89 -9.18 14.92
C TRP A 187 -9.20 -9.71 14.35
#